data_c0f35886f1666c6bcefd8c742874deb8
#
_entry.id   c0f35886f1666c6bcefd8c742874deb8
#
_cell.length_a   1.000
_cell.length_b   1.000
_cell.length_c   1.000
_cell.angle_alpha   90.00
_cell.angle_beta   90.00
_cell.angle_gamma   90.00
#
_symmetry.space_group_name_H-M   'P 1'
#
loop_
_entity.id
_entity.type
_entity.pdbx_description
1 polymer ?
#
loop_
_entity_poly.entity_id
_entity_poly.type
_entity_poly.pdbx_seq_one_letter_code
_entity_poly.pdbx_strand_id
1 'polypeptide(L)'
;MFFSIVTCTYNPNPKVFIKLAKAVNALRINYNFSFEWLIVDNGTQSQVNDTLSLKYPLINTEYISIIKEPKAGLTNARITGVTHSKGRWIVFFDDDNEPDENYLNNIYNLIHKYPFVKCWGPGRVSVTLMDPHVPSWVSSRKDMFQEKHINEIIFSNEKTWSNCHPAGTGMIVETDVLTGYIDRVKAGDYTLTDRLGTSLSSGGDTQIVFHAVQQGMHVGLAPDLVINHNIAARKSTFKYLKKQTYAGCKSFMKAHNEVFIGNKYELVFKDNLGVAKRTVRWIMRNYSQIYKPLVALDFFALLGSLHSPYFVANRNPPALLRVFIYVLVGDK
;
A
#
# COMPACT_ATOMS: atom_id res chain seq x y z
N MET A 1 21.93 -8.11 12.15
CA MET A 1 21.02 -7.04 11.78
C MET A 1 19.63 -7.35 12.33
N PHE A 2 18.98 -6.41 13.00
CA PHE A 2 17.64 -6.68 13.56
C PHE A 2 16.54 -6.12 12.65
N PHE A 3 16.73 -4.90 12.13
CA PHE A 3 15.81 -4.29 11.18
C PHE A 3 16.47 -4.02 9.83
N SER A 4 15.72 -4.22 8.74
CA SER A 4 16.01 -3.64 7.44
C SER A 4 14.87 -2.70 7.05
N ILE A 5 15.16 -1.42 6.90
CA ILE A 5 14.22 -0.46 6.34
C ILE A 5 14.28 -0.63 4.82
N VAL A 6 13.15 -0.80 4.18
CA VAL A 6 13.03 -0.92 2.71
C VAL A 6 12.14 0.20 2.20
N THR A 7 12.70 1.03 1.33
CA THR A 7 11.98 2.09 0.61
C THR A 7 11.99 1.80 -0.87
N CYS A 8 10.82 1.48 -1.43
CA CYS A 8 10.66 1.32 -2.87
C CYS A 8 10.29 2.67 -3.49
N THR A 9 11.01 3.09 -4.51
CA THR A 9 10.77 4.39 -5.16
C THR A 9 10.84 4.33 -6.67
N TYR A 10 10.06 5.20 -7.31
CA TYR A 10 10.04 5.41 -8.75
C TYR A 10 9.82 6.91 -9.02
N ASN A 11 10.84 7.58 -9.56
CA ASN A 11 10.82 9.04 -9.77
C ASN A 11 10.35 9.80 -8.51
N PRO A 12 11.03 9.67 -7.37
CA PRO A 12 10.60 10.28 -6.12
C PRO A 12 10.53 11.80 -6.25
N ASN A 13 9.55 12.41 -5.57
CA ASN A 13 9.52 13.85 -5.43
C ASN A 13 10.65 14.28 -4.48
N PRO A 14 11.65 15.06 -4.93
CA PRO A 14 12.80 15.41 -4.11
C PRO A 14 12.44 16.10 -2.79
N LYS A 15 11.42 16.98 -2.81
CA LYS A 15 11.00 17.74 -1.60
C LYS A 15 10.35 16.81 -0.55
N VAL A 16 9.73 15.73 -1.00
CA VAL A 16 9.08 14.76 -0.13
C VAL A 16 10.09 13.73 0.35
N PHE A 17 10.91 13.19 -0.57
CA PHE A 17 11.91 12.20 -0.25
C PHE A 17 12.93 12.67 0.79
N ILE A 18 13.34 13.97 0.75
CA ILE A 18 14.25 14.53 1.76
C ILE A 18 13.66 14.50 3.18
N LYS A 19 12.34 14.56 3.32
CA LYS A 19 11.69 14.47 4.63
C LYS A 19 11.82 13.05 5.19
N LEU A 20 11.58 12.02 4.36
CA LEU A 20 11.86 10.64 4.73
C LEU A 20 13.34 10.47 5.13
N ALA A 21 14.28 10.94 4.30
CA ALA A 21 15.71 10.81 4.59
C ALA A 21 16.10 11.45 5.92
N LYS A 22 15.59 12.65 6.22
CA LYS A 22 15.79 13.31 7.51
C LYS A 22 15.18 12.53 8.67
N ALA A 23 13.97 11.99 8.49
CA ALA A 23 13.30 11.23 9.53
C ALA A 23 14.03 9.91 9.82
N VAL A 24 14.51 9.20 8.78
CA VAL A 24 15.31 7.96 8.97
C VAL A 24 16.65 8.27 9.66
N ASN A 25 17.32 9.37 9.30
CA ASN A 25 18.55 9.78 9.99
C ASN A 25 18.35 10.24 11.45
N ALA A 26 17.12 10.66 11.78
CA ALA A 26 16.76 11.07 13.14
C ALA A 26 16.29 9.90 14.02
N LEU A 27 16.20 8.67 13.50
CA LEU A 27 15.77 7.50 14.26
C LEU A 27 16.69 7.26 15.46
N ARG A 28 16.12 7.24 16.65
CA ARG A 28 16.83 6.95 17.90
C ARG A 28 16.94 5.45 18.12
N ILE A 29 18.11 5.02 18.56
CA ILE A 29 18.38 3.63 18.90
C ILE A 29 18.78 3.54 20.35
N ASN A 30 17.81 3.18 21.20
CA ASN A 30 17.98 3.09 22.66
C ASN A 30 18.33 1.67 23.13
N TYR A 31 18.27 0.66 22.22
CA TYR A 31 18.52 -0.73 22.50
C TYR A 31 19.71 -1.24 21.69
N ASN A 32 20.28 -2.35 22.11
CA ASN A 32 21.42 -2.96 21.40
C ASN A 32 20.93 -3.72 20.14
N PHE A 33 20.44 -2.99 19.16
CA PHE A 33 20.12 -3.52 17.83
C PHE A 33 20.71 -2.65 16.74
N SER A 34 20.89 -3.23 15.56
CA SER A 34 21.36 -2.53 14.36
C SER A 34 20.28 -2.53 13.28
N PHE A 35 20.31 -1.53 12.40
CA PHE A 35 19.45 -1.47 11.21
C PHE A 35 20.26 -1.08 9.98
N GLU A 36 19.71 -1.38 8.82
CA GLU A 36 20.14 -0.91 7.50
C GLU A 36 18.98 -0.26 6.78
N TRP A 37 19.28 0.58 5.80
CA TRP A 37 18.27 1.18 4.93
C TRP A 37 18.55 0.86 3.47
N LEU A 38 17.65 0.11 2.84
CA LEU A 38 17.69 -0.28 1.44
C LEU A 38 16.71 0.59 0.65
N ILE A 39 17.25 1.37 -0.28
CA ILE A 39 16.46 2.18 -1.20
C ILE A 39 16.43 1.43 -2.53
N VAL A 40 15.25 0.93 -2.91
CA VAL A 40 15.06 0.18 -4.16
C VAL A 40 14.56 1.13 -5.24
N ASP A 41 15.42 1.44 -6.21
CA ASP A 41 15.08 2.24 -7.39
C ASP A 41 14.44 1.34 -8.45
N ASN A 42 13.13 1.50 -8.66
CA ASN A 42 12.34 0.67 -9.57
C ASN A 42 12.20 1.32 -10.97
N GLY A 43 13.32 1.58 -11.62
CA GLY A 43 13.37 2.02 -13.00
C GLY A 43 13.22 3.53 -13.19
N THR A 44 13.72 4.33 -12.27
CA THR A 44 13.85 5.78 -12.43
C THR A 44 14.66 6.12 -13.68
N GLN A 45 14.19 7.01 -14.52
CA GLN A 45 14.86 7.41 -15.77
C GLN A 45 16.16 8.19 -15.52
N SER A 46 16.21 8.99 -14.46
CA SER A 46 17.45 9.61 -13.97
C SER A 46 18.01 8.75 -12.84
N GLN A 47 19.34 8.56 -12.81
CA GLN A 47 19.93 7.74 -11.75
C GLN A 47 19.56 8.31 -10.38
N VAL A 48 18.89 7.52 -9.52
CA VAL A 48 18.56 7.91 -8.13
C VAL A 48 19.85 8.27 -7.38
N ASN A 49 20.96 7.58 -7.66
CA ASN A 49 22.27 7.91 -7.15
C ASN A 49 22.67 9.36 -7.43
N ASP A 50 22.51 9.83 -8.68
CA ASP A 50 22.90 11.20 -9.05
C ASP A 50 21.95 12.23 -8.42
N THR A 51 20.69 11.87 -8.28
CA THR A 51 19.70 12.75 -7.67
C THR A 51 19.81 12.77 -6.13
N LEU A 52 20.11 11.65 -5.51
CA LEU A 52 20.20 11.54 -4.06
C LEU A 52 21.56 11.96 -3.53
N SER A 53 22.66 11.53 -4.15
CA SER A 53 24.03 11.90 -3.70
C SER A 53 24.36 13.35 -3.95
N LEU A 54 23.96 13.93 -5.08
CA LEU A 54 24.21 15.34 -5.42
C LEU A 54 23.25 16.32 -4.72
N LYS A 55 22.01 15.93 -4.49
CA LYS A 55 21.00 16.79 -3.85
C LYS A 55 20.85 16.56 -2.34
N TYR A 56 21.32 15.42 -1.84
CA TYR A 56 21.14 15.03 -0.44
C TYR A 56 22.42 14.43 0.15
N PRO A 57 23.44 15.24 0.44
CA PRO A 57 24.71 14.76 1.03
C PRO A 57 24.54 14.03 2.38
N LEU A 58 23.34 14.07 2.97
CA LEU A 58 23.00 13.35 4.20
C LEU A 58 22.81 11.83 4.02
N ILE A 59 22.80 11.32 2.78
CA ILE A 59 22.51 9.91 2.48
C ILE A 59 23.79 9.05 2.37
N ASN A 60 24.96 9.64 2.54
CA ASN A 60 26.22 8.91 2.43
C ASN A 60 26.65 8.33 3.80
N THR A 61 25.92 7.33 4.27
CA THR A 61 26.20 6.65 5.53
C THR A 61 26.36 5.14 5.31
N GLU A 62 27.16 4.49 6.12
CA GLU A 62 27.52 3.06 6.01
C GLU A 62 26.31 2.10 6.08
N TYR A 63 25.17 2.55 6.60
CA TYR A 63 23.96 1.73 6.73
C TYR A 63 22.99 1.86 5.56
N ILE A 64 23.30 2.67 4.52
CA ILE A 64 22.42 2.89 3.36
C ILE A 64 22.94 2.18 2.13
N SER A 65 22.06 1.46 1.45
CA SER A 65 22.34 0.83 0.16
C SER A 65 21.26 1.18 -0.85
N ILE A 66 21.67 1.55 -2.07
CA ILE A 66 20.75 1.80 -3.19
C ILE A 66 20.84 0.62 -4.14
N ILE A 67 19.68 0.01 -4.41
CA ILE A 67 19.55 -1.19 -5.23
C ILE A 67 18.67 -0.86 -6.43
N LYS A 68 19.08 -1.25 -7.63
CA LYS A 68 18.28 -1.10 -8.84
C LYS A 68 17.41 -2.34 -9.06
N GLU A 69 16.12 -2.14 -9.26
CA GLU A 69 15.20 -3.17 -9.72
C GLU A 69 14.68 -2.79 -11.13
N PRO A 70 15.22 -3.44 -12.19
CA PRO A 70 14.89 -3.10 -13.57
C PRO A 70 13.48 -3.52 -13.97
N LYS A 71 12.91 -4.53 -13.33
CA LYS A 71 11.55 -4.98 -13.61
C LYS A 71 10.55 -4.07 -12.92
N ALA A 72 9.85 -3.25 -13.72
CA ALA A 72 8.88 -2.30 -13.19
C ALA A 72 7.79 -2.98 -12.35
N GLY A 73 7.36 -2.29 -11.29
CA GLY A 73 6.26 -2.68 -10.40
C GLY A 73 6.65 -2.77 -8.94
N LEU A 74 5.79 -2.25 -8.07
CA LEU A 74 6.04 -2.15 -6.63
C LEU A 74 6.28 -3.52 -5.99
N THR A 75 5.57 -4.57 -6.44
CA THR A 75 5.79 -5.95 -5.96
C THR A 75 7.22 -6.41 -6.25
N ASN A 76 7.75 -6.16 -7.46
CA ASN A 76 9.13 -6.52 -7.81
C ASN A 76 10.12 -5.76 -6.93
N ALA A 77 9.91 -4.45 -6.74
CA ALA A 77 10.77 -3.63 -5.89
C ALA A 77 10.77 -4.12 -4.42
N ARG A 78 9.61 -4.47 -3.87
CA ARG A 78 9.52 -5.07 -2.52
C ARG A 78 10.26 -6.39 -2.42
N ILE A 79 10.07 -7.29 -3.39
CA ILE A 79 10.78 -8.58 -3.44
C ILE A 79 12.29 -8.36 -3.47
N THR A 80 12.78 -7.45 -4.32
CA THR A 80 14.20 -7.12 -4.40
C THR A 80 14.72 -6.55 -3.08
N GLY A 81 13.98 -5.62 -2.46
CA GLY A 81 14.34 -5.08 -1.14
C GLY A 81 14.44 -6.16 -0.08
N VAL A 82 13.45 -7.03 0.03
CA VAL A 82 13.45 -8.14 1.00
C VAL A 82 14.57 -9.13 0.73
N THR A 83 14.82 -9.48 -0.55
CA THR A 83 15.88 -10.45 -0.91
C THR A 83 17.29 -9.95 -0.56
N HIS A 84 17.52 -8.63 -0.57
CA HIS A 84 18.80 -8.03 -0.19
C HIS A 84 18.90 -7.65 1.29
N SER A 85 17.79 -7.75 2.02
CA SER A 85 17.73 -7.41 3.44
C SER A 85 18.45 -8.45 4.30
N LYS A 86 19.07 -7.97 5.39
CA LYS A 86 19.76 -8.79 6.40
C LYS A 86 19.03 -8.79 7.75
N GLY A 87 17.99 -7.95 7.88
CA GLY A 87 17.23 -7.80 9.10
C GLY A 87 16.29 -8.96 9.35
N ARG A 88 16.08 -9.29 10.61
CA ARG A 88 15.03 -10.22 11.03
C ARG A 88 13.62 -9.65 10.78
N TRP A 89 13.51 -8.32 10.81
CA TRP A 89 12.27 -7.59 10.60
C TRP A 89 12.46 -6.56 9.49
N ILE A 90 11.53 -6.54 8.56
CA ILE A 90 11.50 -5.58 7.46
C ILE A 90 10.51 -4.47 7.81
N VAL A 91 10.96 -3.22 7.66
CA VAL A 91 10.16 -2.03 7.86
C VAL A 91 9.98 -1.34 6.50
N PHE A 92 8.76 -1.27 6.00
CA PHE A 92 8.46 -0.58 4.74
C PHE A 92 8.11 0.88 5.02
N PHE A 93 8.97 1.80 4.59
CA PHE A 93 8.63 3.21 4.48
C PHE A 93 8.49 3.57 3.01
N ASP A 94 7.32 4.07 2.61
CA ASP A 94 7.12 4.65 1.29
C ASP A 94 7.93 5.96 1.18
N ASP A 95 8.24 6.39 -0.05
CA ASP A 95 9.06 7.57 -0.33
C ASP A 95 8.42 8.91 0.09
N ASP A 96 7.23 8.86 0.67
CA ASP A 96 6.46 9.98 1.21
C ASP A 96 6.11 9.84 2.71
N ASN A 97 6.77 8.93 3.42
CA ASN A 97 6.60 8.72 4.86
C ASN A 97 7.62 9.53 5.68
N GLU A 98 7.20 10.04 6.83
CA GLU A 98 8.06 10.59 7.88
C GLU A 98 7.78 9.81 9.18
N PRO A 99 8.56 8.77 9.50
CA PRO A 99 8.43 8.07 10.77
C PRO A 99 8.84 8.95 11.96
N ASP A 100 8.22 8.72 13.10
CA ASP A 100 8.66 9.27 14.38
C ASP A 100 10.05 8.75 14.76
N GLU A 101 10.83 9.58 15.47
CA GLU A 101 12.22 9.25 15.85
C GLU A 101 12.33 7.98 16.73
N ASN A 102 11.28 7.59 17.44
CA ASN A 102 11.24 6.39 18.28
C ASN A 102 10.63 5.17 17.57
N TYR A 103 10.33 5.26 16.28
CA TYR A 103 9.61 4.22 15.56
C TYR A 103 10.23 2.83 15.72
N LEU A 104 11.57 2.70 15.55
CA LEU A 104 12.26 1.41 15.70
C LEU A 104 12.33 0.93 17.15
N ASN A 105 12.44 1.84 18.12
CA ASN A 105 12.40 1.47 19.54
C ASN A 105 11.01 0.96 19.95
N ASN A 106 9.96 1.62 19.44
CA ASN A 106 8.58 1.23 19.74
C ASN A 106 8.26 -0.13 19.13
N ILE A 107 8.69 -0.40 17.88
CA ILE A 107 8.47 -1.72 17.28
C ILE A 107 9.31 -2.80 17.99
N TYR A 108 10.53 -2.50 18.43
CA TYR A 108 11.35 -3.43 19.20
C TYR A 108 10.62 -3.89 20.48
N ASN A 109 10.02 -2.95 21.22
CA ASN A 109 9.22 -3.25 22.40
C ASN A 109 7.97 -4.10 22.08
N LEU A 110 7.25 -3.75 21.00
CA LEU A 110 6.05 -4.49 20.57
C LEU A 110 6.36 -5.94 20.20
N ILE A 111 7.45 -6.18 19.46
CA ILE A 111 7.88 -7.51 19.06
C ILE A 111 8.18 -8.40 20.28
N HIS A 112 8.80 -7.84 21.31
CA HIS A 112 9.10 -8.60 22.53
C HIS A 112 7.87 -8.81 23.40
N LYS A 113 6.98 -7.83 23.46
CA LYS A 113 5.75 -7.91 24.26
C LYS A 113 4.68 -8.80 23.62
N TYR A 114 4.61 -8.84 22.27
CA TYR A 114 3.61 -9.57 21.51
C TYR A 114 4.29 -10.46 20.42
N PRO A 115 5.06 -11.49 20.80
CA PRO A 115 5.90 -12.27 19.86
C PRO A 115 5.11 -13.07 18.84
N PHE A 116 3.80 -13.26 19.06
CA PHE A 116 2.89 -13.93 18.14
C PHE A 116 2.37 -13.02 17.02
N VAL A 117 2.52 -11.70 17.13
CA VAL A 117 2.15 -10.74 16.10
C VAL A 117 3.34 -10.56 15.15
N LYS A 118 3.17 -10.96 13.88
CA LYS A 118 4.26 -11.00 12.89
C LYS A 118 4.17 -9.93 11.82
N CYS A 119 3.08 -9.17 11.82
CA CYS A 119 2.91 -8.01 10.95
C CYS A 119 2.30 -6.86 11.75
N TRP A 120 3.03 -5.75 11.84
CA TRP A 120 2.61 -4.55 12.54
C TRP A 120 2.43 -3.38 11.58
N GLY A 121 1.59 -2.43 11.94
CA GLY A 121 1.48 -1.15 11.25
C GLY A 121 1.24 0.01 12.21
N PRO A 122 1.41 1.25 11.74
CA PRO A 122 1.18 2.43 12.55
C PRO A 122 -0.30 2.56 12.92
N GLY A 123 -0.55 2.80 14.21
CA GLY A 123 -1.86 3.16 14.73
C GLY A 123 -2.12 4.66 14.67
N ARG A 124 -1.08 5.48 14.47
CA ARG A 124 -1.20 6.92 14.23
C ARG A 124 -0.54 7.29 12.91
N VAL A 125 -1.40 7.66 11.95
CA VAL A 125 -0.97 8.20 10.66
C VAL A 125 -1.62 9.57 10.49
N SER A 126 -0.79 10.62 10.50
CA SER A 126 -1.22 11.97 10.16
C SER A 126 -0.96 12.23 8.69
N VAL A 127 -1.90 12.89 8.00
CA VAL A 127 -1.78 13.19 6.57
C VAL A 127 -1.49 14.67 6.36
N THR A 128 -0.37 14.96 5.70
CA THR A 128 0.00 16.30 5.21
C THR A 128 -0.25 16.39 3.72
N LEU A 129 -1.22 17.19 3.31
CA LEU A 129 -1.51 17.47 1.90
C LEU A 129 -0.54 18.55 1.41
N MET A 130 0.31 18.21 0.42
CA MET A 130 1.39 19.10 -0.07
C MET A 130 0.89 20.18 -1.03
N ASP A 131 -0.35 20.10 -1.49
CA ASP A 131 -0.99 21.12 -2.30
C ASP A 131 -1.71 22.11 -1.36
N PRO A 132 -1.37 23.42 -1.39
CA PRO A 132 -2.05 24.43 -0.59
C PRO A 132 -3.48 24.70 -1.07
N HIS A 133 -3.84 24.29 -2.28
CA HIS A 133 -5.15 24.53 -2.92
C HIS A 133 -6.00 23.26 -3.01
N VAL A 134 -5.78 22.30 -2.08
CA VAL A 134 -6.57 21.07 -2.04
C VAL A 134 -8.05 21.38 -1.81
N PRO A 135 -8.97 20.84 -2.63
CA PRO A 135 -10.40 20.99 -2.42
C PRO A 135 -10.85 20.53 -1.03
N SER A 136 -11.80 21.22 -0.41
CA SER A 136 -12.31 20.93 0.94
C SER A 136 -12.81 19.49 1.11
N TRP A 137 -13.41 18.90 0.06
CA TRP A 137 -13.88 17.53 0.09
C TRP A 137 -12.72 16.49 0.19
N VAL A 138 -11.51 16.83 -0.27
CA VAL A 138 -10.33 15.99 -0.09
C VAL A 138 -9.78 16.14 1.33
N SER A 139 -9.66 17.40 1.81
CA SER A 139 -9.12 17.67 3.15
C SER A 139 -10.02 17.14 4.28
N SER A 140 -11.32 16.98 4.03
CA SER A 140 -12.26 16.36 4.98
C SER A 140 -12.24 14.82 4.96
N ARG A 141 -11.50 14.19 4.03
CA ARG A 141 -11.45 12.75 3.82
C ARG A 141 -10.00 12.25 3.73
N LYS A 142 -9.17 12.68 4.67
CA LYS A 142 -7.77 12.24 4.76
C LYS A 142 -7.64 10.73 5.04
N ASP A 143 -8.70 10.09 5.53
CA ASP A 143 -8.83 8.65 5.65
C ASP A 143 -8.58 7.90 4.32
N MET A 144 -8.90 8.51 3.17
CA MET A 144 -8.55 7.98 1.84
C MET A 144 -7.03 7.84 1.60
N PHE A 145 -6.23 8.55 2.39
CA PHE A 145 -4.76 8.49 2.40
C PHE A 145 -4.23 7.78 3.65
N GLN A 146 -5.07 6.97 4.28
CA GLN A 146 -4.77 6.15 5.45
C GLN A 146 -4.60 6.93 6.77
N GLU A 147 -5.08 8.19 6.85
CA GLU A 147 -5.14 8.88 8.13
C GLU A 147 -5.92 8.04 9.15
N LYS A 148 -5.32 7.81 10.29
CA LYS A 148 -5.93 7.08 11.41
C LYS A 148 -5.29 7.45 12.73
N HIS A 149 -6.05 7.36 13.81
CA HIS A 149 -5.60 7.58 15.16
C HIS A 149 -6.31 6.59 16.07
N ILE A 150 -5.65 5.49 16.40
CA ILE A 150 -6.14 4.53 17.40
C ILE A 150 -5.51 4.83 18.77
N ASN A 151 -6.21 4.50 19.84
CA ASN A 151 -5.77 4.80 21.21
C ASN A 151 -5.22 3.56 21.94
N GLU A 152 -5.43 2.37 21.39
CA GLU A 152 -5.03 1.10 21.98
C GLU A 152 -4.42 0.17 20.95
N ILE A 153 -3.64 -0.81 21.38
CA ILE A 153 -3.08 -1.84 20.53
C ILE A 153 -4.22 -2.80 20.13
N ILE A 154 -4.38 -3.02 18.84
CA ILE A 154 -5.36 -3.96 18.29
C ILE A 154 -4.67 -4.97 17.39
N PHE A 155 -5.05 -6.24 17.50
CA PHE A 155 -4.53 -7.30 16.64
C PHE A 155 -5.55 -8.44 16.46
N SER A 156 -5.42 -9.19 15.36
CA SER A 156 -6.26 -10.35 15.05
C SER A 156 -5.50 -11.30 14.13
N ASN A 157 -5.98 -12.56 14.05
CA ASN A 157 -5.59 -13.54 13.04
C ASN A 157 -6.81 -14.10 12.28
N GLU A 158 -7.90 -13.35 12.27
CA GLU A 158 -9.12 -13.74 11.54
C GLU A 158 -8.89 -13.67 10.02
N LYS A 159 -9.32 -14.72 9.31
CA LYS A 159 -9.21 -14.88 7.84
C LYS A 159 -10.24 -14.04 7.08
N THR A 160 -10.43 -12.80 7.50
CA THR A 160 -11.30 -11.82 6.88
C THR A 160 -10.69 -10.44 7.06
N TRP A 161 -11.19 -9.43 6.33
CA TRP A 161 -10.74 -8.06 6.55
C TRP A 161 -11.06 -7.59 7.98
N SER A 162 -10.06 -7.04 8.65
CA SER A 162 -10.20 -6.48 9.99
C SER A 162 -9.59 -5.08 10.07
N ASN A 163 -10.13 -4.25 10.97
CA ASN A 163 -9.65 -2.89 11.21
C ASN A 163 -8.22 -2.84 11.80
N CYS A 164 -7.71 -3.96 12.30
CA CYS A 164 -6.33 -4.09 12.77
C CYS A 164 -5.32 -4.44 11.67
N HIS A 165 -5.78 -4.62 10.42
CA HIS A 165 -4.88 -4.96 9.32
C HIS A 165 -4.00 -3.76 8.96
N PRO A 166 -2.65 -3.94 8.96
CA PRO A 166 -1.73 -2.92 8.50
C PRO A 166 -1.94 -2.58 7.02
N ALA A 167 -1.74 -1.32 6.68
CA ALA A 167 -1.56 -0.88 5.30
C ALA A 167 -0.05 -0.78 4.99
N GLY A 168 0.32 -0.61 3.71
CA GLY A 168 1.72 -0.58 3.29
C GLY A 168 2.57 0.51 3.94
N THR A 169 1.93 1.64 4.30
CA THR A 169 2.59 2.79 4.95
C THR A 169 3.11 2.41 6.33
N GLY A 170 4.42 2.35 6.50
CA GLY A 170 5.06 2.00 7.78
C GLY A 170 4.84 0.55 8.23
N MET A 171 4.50 -0.35 7.33
CA MET A 171 4.28 -1.75 7.67
C MET A 171 5.59 -2.43 8.09
N ILE A 172 5.52 -3.20 9.18
CA ILE A 172 6.63 -4.00 9.68
C ILE A 172 6.25 -5.48 9.60
N VAL A 173 7.11 -6.31 9.01
CA VAL A 173 6.82 -7.73 8.82
C VAL A 173 8.07 -8.55 9.18
N GLU A 174 7.88 -9.68 9.88
CA GLU A 174 8.98 -10.63 10.11
C GLU A 174 9.45 -11.22 8.78
N THR A 175 10.76 -11.32 8.59
CA THR A 175 11.37 -11.73 7.30
C THR A 175 10.90 -13.10 6.84
N ASP A 176 10.67 -14.06 7.75
CA ASP A 176 10.18 -15.40 7.41
C ASP A 176 8.80 -15.36 6.76
N VAL A 177 7.91 -14.46 7.22
CA VAL A 177 6.59 -14.24 6.59
C VAL A 177 6.75 -13.75 5.16
N LEU A 178 7.66 -12.78 4.94
CA LEU A 178 7.91 -12.23 3.62
C LEU A 178 8.59 -13.24 2.69
N THR A 179 9.46 -14.08 3.22
CA THR A 179 10.08 -15.18 2.45
C THR A 179 9.01 -16.14 1.95
N GLY A 180 8.12 -16.59 2.83
CA GLY A 180 6.99 -17.42 2.44
C GLY A 180 6.05 -16.77 1.43
N TYR A 181 5.78 -15.47 1.57
CA TYR A 181 5.02 -14.70 0.58
C TYR A 181 5.73 -14.67 -0.80
N ILE A 182 7.04 -14.40 -0.81
CA ILE A 182 7.85 -14.35 -2.03
C ILE A 182 7.86 -15.71 -2.74
N ASP A 183 7.94 -16.80 -2.02
CA ASP A 183 7.90 -18.16 -2.58
C ASP A 183 6.56 -18.43 -3.28
N ARG A 184 5.44 -17.97 -2.71
CA ARG A 184 4.12 -18.05 -3.36
C ARG A 184 4.03 -17.18 -4.63
N VAL A 185 4.64 -15.97 -4.62
CA VAL A 185 4.72 -15.14 -5.82
C VAL A 185 5.56 -15.81 -6.91
N LYS A 186 6.72 -16.39 -6.56
CA LYS A 186 7.59 -17.11 -7.50
C LYS A 186 6.94 -18.38 -8.05
N ALA A 187 6.17 -19.10 -7.24
CA ALA A 187 5.41 -20.27 -7.65
C ALA A 187 4.21 -19.94 -8.57
N GLY A 188 3.83 -18.65 -8.68
CA GLY A 188 2.66 -18.23 -9.44
C GLY A 188 1.32 -18.40 -8.71
N ASP A 189 1.34 -18.72 -7.40
CA ASP A 189 0.14 -18.80 -6.57
C ASP A 189 -0.45 -17.40 -6.29
N TYR A 190 0.43 -16.40 -6.12
CA TYR A 190 0.09 -15.00 -5.93
C TYR A 190 0.49 -14.22 -7.18
N THR A 191 -0.51 -13.81 -7.94
CA THR A 191 -0.32 -13.18 -9.26
C THR A 191 -0.74 -11.71 -9.25
N LEU A 192 -1.18 -11.18 -8.11
CA LEU A 192 -1.54 -9.79 -7.98
C LEU A 192 -0.30 -8.92 -8.11
N THR A 193 -0.27 -8.09 -9.15
CA THR A 193 0.73 -7.03 -9.29
C THR A 193 0.19 -5.77 -8.63
N ASP A 194 1.01 -5.13 -7.82
CA ASP A 194 0.73 -3.81 -7.26
C ASP A 194 0.95 -2.73 -8.33
N ARG A 195 1.12 -1.47 -7.97
CA ARG A 195 1.31 -0.36 -8.90
C ARG A 195 2.33 -0.68 -9.99
N LEU A 196 1.92 -0.58 -11.25
CA LEU A 196 2.75 -0.86 -12.42
C LEU A 196 2.46 0.17 -13.53
N GLY A 197 3.42 1.02 -13.86
CA GLY A 197 3.27 2.07 -14.86
C GLY A 197 2.13 3.03 -14.52
N THR A 198 1.11 3.12 -15.38
CA THR A 198 -0.08 3.95 -15.16
C THR A 198 -1.18 3.27 -14.37
N SER A 199 -1.06 1.95 -14.14
CA SER A 199 -2.02 1.18 -13.36
C SER A 199 -1.83 1.47 -11.86
N LEU A 200 -2.91 1.84 -11.20
CA LEU A 200 -2.96 2.01 -9.76
C LEU A 200 -3.48 0.74 -9.07
N SER A 201 -3.26 -0.45 -9.68
CA SER A 201 -3.55 -1.72 -9.01
C SER A 201 -2.98 -1.67 -7.60
N SER A 202 -3.75 -2.09 -6.62
CA SER A 202 -3.38 -1.99 -5.21
C SER A 202 -3.81 -3.27 -4.50
N GLY A 203 -3.08 -3.66 -3.48
CA GLY A 203 -3.43 -4.82 -2.66
C GLY A 203 -2.26 -5.77 -2.41
N GLY A 204 -1.04 -5.42 -2.84
CA GLY A 204 0.15 -6.21 -2.51
C GLY A 204 0.46 -6.20 -1.01
N ASP A 205 0.28 -5.06 -0.34
CA ASP A 205 0.33 -4.96 1.11
C ASP A 205 -0.77 -5.79 1.80
N THR A 206 -2.01 -5.69 1.31
CA THR A 206 -3.13 -6.50 1.79
C THR A 206 -2.84 -8.01 1.63
N GLN A 207 -2.23 -8.41 0.52
CA GLN A 207 -1.89 -9.82 0.27
C GLN A 207 -0.78 -10.32 1.21
N ILE A 208 0.21 -9.47 1.56
CA ILE A 208 1.22 -9.80 2.58
C ILE A 208 0.56 -10.02 3.94
N VAL A 209 -0.35 -9.12 4.35
CA VAL A 209 -1.09 -9.23 5.61
C VAL A 209 -1.94 -10.49 5.63
N PHE A 210 -2.69 -10.77 4.57
CA PHE A 210 -3.48 -12.00 4.45
C PHE A 210 -2.59 -13.26 4.49
N HIS A 211 -1.41 -13.22 3.87
CA HIS A 211 -0.46 -14.32 3.93
C HIS A 211 -0.02 -14.62 5.38
N ALA A 212 0.31 -13.60 6.18
CA ALA A 212 0.62 -13.78 7.60
C ALA A 212 -0.53 -14.44 8.36
N VAL A 213 -1.76 -13.94 8.16
CA VAL A 213 -2.99 -14.52 8.77
C VAL A 213 -3.24 -15.96 8.32
N GLN A 214 -3.01 -16.26 7.04
CA GLN A 214 -3.16 -17.64 6.51
C GLN A 214 -2.18 -18.62 7.16
N GLN A 215 -1.00 -18.15 7.55
CA GLN A 215 -0.01 -18.93 8.32
C GLN A 215 -0.36 -19.03 9.83
N GLY A 216 -1.53 -18.54 10.25
CA GLY A 216 -1.98 -18.56 11.65
C GLY A 216 -1.38 -17.45 12.52
N MET A 217 -0.64 -16.52 11.94
CA MET A 217 0.01 -15.43 12.67
C MET A 217 -0.96 -14.27 12.89
N HIS A 218 -0.76 -13.52 13.99
CA HIS A 218 -1.50 -12.30 14.24
C HIS A 218 -0.87 -11.13 13.48
N VAL A 219 -1.72 -10.19 13.11
CA VAL A 219 -1.38 -8.89 12.52
C VAL A 219 -2.02 -7.78 13.33
N GLY A 220 -1.38 -6.61 13.43
CA GLY A 220 -1.90 -5.60 14.33
C GLY A 220 -1.43 -4.18 14.06
N LEU A 221 -2.06 -3.24 14.76
CA LEU A 221 -1.73 -1.82 14.78
C LEU A 221 -1.40 -1.37 16.21
N ALA A 222 -0.45 -0.46 16.34
CA ALA A 222 -0.06 0.08 17.64
C ALA A 222 -0.02 1.62 17.61
N PRO A 223 -0.61 2.30 18.64
CA PRO A 223 -0.68 3.77 18.70
C PRO A 223 0.69 4.44 18.82
N ASP A 224 1.70 3.75 19.33
CA ASP A 224 3.06 4.27 19.47
C ASP A 224 3.86 4.24 18.17
N LEU A 225 3.36 3.54 17.15
CA LEU A 225 3.90 3.62 15.79
C LEU A 225 3.26 4.80 15.07
N VAL A 226 4.05 5.86 14.90
CA VAL A 226 3.58 7.15 14.40
C VAL A 226 4.28 7.48 13.08
N ILE A 227 3.48 7.87 12.06
CA ILE A 227 3.96 8.33 10.75
C ILE A 227 3.21 9.59 10.33
N ASN A 228 3.94 10.54 9.74
CA ASN A 228 3.35 11.56 8.91
C ASN A 228 3.47 11.15 7.44
N HIS A 229 2.33 11.11 6.73
CA HIS A 229 2.23 10.71 5.32
C HIS A 229 2.06 11.96 4.45
N ASN A 230 3.06 12.28 3.63
CA ASN A 230 3.09 13.48 2.80
C ASN A 230 2.47 13.21 1.43
N ILE A 231 1.26 13.67 1.21
CA ILE A 231 0.52 13.44 -0.03
C ILE A 231 0.89 14.49 -1.07
N ALA A 232 1.61 14.05 -2.11
CA ALA A 232 1.95 14.92 -3.24
C ALA A 232 0.68 15.44 -3.95
N ALA A 233 0.72 16.67 -4.48
CA ALA A 233 -0.42 17.35 -5.13
C ALA A 233 -1.15 16.48 -6.17
N ARG A 234 -0.42 15.70 -6.98
CA ARG A 234 -1.01 14.80 -7.98
C ARG A 234 -1.93 13.74 -7.37
N LYS A 235 -1.64 13.29 -6.12
CA LYS A 235 -2.41 12.23 -5.43
C LYS A 235 -3.73 12.77 -4.83
N SER A 236 -3.83 14.10 -4.58
CA SER A 236 -5.03 14.76 -4.03
C SER A 236 -6.03 15.22 -5.11
N THR A 237 -5.86 14.81 -6.37
CA THR A 237 -6.77 15.15 -7.47
C THR A 237 -7.89 14.13 -7.63
N PHE A 238 -9.08 14.57 -8.05
CA PHE A 238 -10.18 13.66 -8.39
C PHE A 238 -9.79 12.61 -9.44
N LYS A 239 -8.96 13.01 -10.43
CA LYS A 239 -8.44 12.12 -11.48
C LYS A 239 -7.62 10.96 -10.89
N TYR A 240 -6.84 11.21 -9.85
CA TYR A 240 -6.06 10.17 -9.18
C TYR A 240 -6.97 9.31 -8.28
N LEU A 241 -7.79 9.94 -7.44
CA LEU A 241 -8.63 9.26 -6.46
C LEU A 241 -9.65 8.31 -7.10
N LYS A 242 -10.28 8.71 -8.23
CA LYS A 242 -11.19 7.81 -8.95
C LYS A 242 -10.49 6.53 -9.45
N LYS A 243 -9.25 6.64 -9.96
CA LYS A 243 -8.45 5.47 -10.39
C LYS A 243 -8.06 4.60 -9.21
N GLN A 244 -7.62 5.22 -8.11
CA GLN A 244 -7.25 4.51 -6.89
C GLN A 244 -8.43 3.74 -6.30
N THR A 245 -9.60 4.38 -6.19
CA THR A 245 -10.83 3.76 -5.67
C THR A 245 -11.25 2.57 -6.54
N TYR A 246 -11.29 2.75 -7.85
CA TYR A 246 -11.60 1.68 -8.79
C TYR A 246 -10.61 0.52 -8.66
N ALA A 247 -9.30 0.80 -8.66
CA ALA A 247 -8.26 -0.20 -8.64
C ALA A 247 -8.25 -1.00 -7.31
N GLY A 248 -8.45 -0.34 -6.18
CA GLY A 248 -8.58 -1.00 -4.88
C GLY A 248 -9.74 -1.99 -4.84
N CYS A 249 -10.94 -1.55 -5.26
CA CYS A 249 -12.12 -2.42 -5.31
C CYS A 249 -11.99 -3.57 -6.31
N LYS A 250 -11.29 -3.35 -7.45
CA LYS A 250 -11.00 -4.39 -8.42
C LYS A 250 -10.09 -5.47 -7.85
N SER A 251 -9.04 -5.07 -7.12
CA SER A 251 -7.95 -5.96 -6.70
C SER A 251 -8.21 -6.72 -5.40
N PHE A 252 -9.07 -6.21 -4.52
CA PHE A 252 -9.28 -6.76 -3.17
C PHE A 252 -9.68 -8.23 -3.18
N MET A 253 -10.68 -8.62 -3.99
CA MET A 253 -11.14 -10.01 -4.07
C MET A 253 -10.02 -10.95 -4.58
N LYS A 254 -9.16 -10.47 -5.48
CA LYS A 254 -8.02 -11.24 -5.98
C LYS A 254 -6.99 -11.47 -4.88
N ALA A 255 -6.62 -10.42 -4.13
CA ALA A 255 -5.72 -10.53 -2.99
C ALA A 255 -6.22 -11.57 -1.97
N HIS A 256 -7.52 -11.55 -1.67
CA HIS A 256 -8.14 -12.50 -0.75
C HIS A 256 -8.18 -13.93 -1.31
N ASN A 257 -8.68 -14.11 -2.51
CA ASN A 257 -8.94 -15.45 -3.08
C ASN A 257 -7.66 -16.21 -3.46
N GLU A 258 -6.58 -15.51 -3.75
CA GLU A 258 -5.27 -16.15 -3.97
C GLU A 258 -4.68 -16.68 -2.65
N VAL A 259 -4.94 -16.02 -1.53
CA VAL A 259 -4.42 -16.44 -0.22
C VAL A 259 -5.31 -17.46 0.48
N PHE A 260 -6.62 -17.18 0.58
CA PHE A 260 -7.56 -18.02 1.34
C PHE A 260 -8.27 -19.03 0.43
N ILE A 261 -7.54 -20.04 -0.05
CA ILE A 261 -8.04 -21.03 -1.02
C ILE A 261 -9.31 -21.76 -0.51
N GLY A 262 -9.38 -22.05 0.80
CA GLY A 262 -10.54 -22.73 1.43
C GLY A 262 -11.70 -21.79 1.81
N ASN A 263 -11.53 -20.46 1.68
CA ASN A 263 -12.55 -19.46 2.05
C ASN A 263 -12.60 -18.34 1.01
N LYS A 264 -12.81 -18.70 -0.26
CA LYS A 264 -12.85 -17.74 -1.37
C LYS A 264 -14.18 -17.00 -1.42
N TYR A 265 -14.11 -15.70 -1.76
CA TYR A 265 -15.29 -14.98 -2.20
C TYR A 265 -15.84 -15.59 -3.48
N GLU A 266 -17.17 -15.75 -3.55
CA GLU A 266 -17.86 -16.24 -4.74
C GLU A 266 -17.72 -15.25 -5.90
N LEU A 267 -17.41 -15.78 -7.09
CA LEU A 267 -17.28 -14.98 -8.31
C LEU A 267 -18.65 -14.80 -8.98
N VAL A 268 -19.29 -13.67 -8.72
CA VAL A 268 -20.59 -13.34 -9.31
C VAL A 268 -20.40 -12.52 -10.59
N PHE A 269 -20.45 -13.18 -11.74
CA PHE A 269 -20.34 -12.52 -13.05
C PHE A 269 -21.65 -11.84 -13.45
N LYS A 270 -21.57 -10.65 -14.03
CA LYS A 270 -22.71 -9.88 -14.55
C LYS A 270 -22.54 -9.65 -16.04
N ASP A 271 -23.51 -10.05 -16.83
CA ASP A 271 -23.60 -9.69 -18.25
C ASP A 271 -23.86 -8.17 -18.46
N ASN A 272 -23.97 -7.73 -19.71
CA ASN A 272 -24.23 -6.31 -20.02
C ASN A 272 -25.53 -5.80 -19.38
N LEU A 273 -26.59 -6.62 -19.32
CA LEU A 273 -27.85 -6.22 -18.71
C LEU A 273 -27.71 -6.11 -17.18
N GLY A 274 -26.98 -7.01 -16.54
CA GLY A 274 -26.67 -6.96 -15.12
C GLY A 274 -25.83 -5.74 -14.75
N VAL A 275 -24.83 -5.39 -15.57
CA VAL A 275 -24.04 -4.15 -15.43
C VAL A 275 -24.95 -2.92 -15.58
N ALA A 276 -25.78 -2.87 -16.64
CA ALA A 276 -26.74 -1.77 -16.87
C ALA A 276 -27.69 -1.60 -15.68
N LYS A 277 -28.33 -2.70 -15.22
CA LYS A 277 -29.25 -2.68 -14.06
C LYS A 277 -28.57 -2.13 -12.79
N ARG A 278 -27.33 -2.54 -12.51
CA ARG A 278 -26.59 -2.05 -11.34
C ARG A 278 -26.25 -0.56 -11.47
N THR A 279 -25.78 -0.15 -12.63
CA THR A 279 -25.43 1.24 -12.92
C THR A 279 -26.64 2.17 -12.85
N VAL A 280 -27.75 1.80 -13.53
CA VAL A 280 -28.98 2.58 -13.50
C VAL A 280 -29.53 2.68 -12.07
N ARG A 281 -29.57 1.57 -11.32
CA ARG A 281 -30.01 1.60 -9.92
C ARG A 281 -29.14 2.52 -9.06
N TRP A 282 -27.82 2.52 -9.27
CA TRP A 282 -26.93 3.43 -8.55
C TRP A 282 -27.21 4.89 -8.93
N ILE A 283 -27.38 5.21 -10.23
CA ILE A 283 -27.73 6.55 -10.72
C ILE A 283 -29.05 7.02 -10.10
N MET A 284 -30.10 6.20 -10.16
CA MET A 284 -31.42 6.53 -9.59
C MET A 284 -31.36 6.83 -8.09
N ARG A 285 -30.50 6.15 -7.34
CA ARG A 285 -30.33 6.39 -5.90
C ARG A 285 -29.53 7.64 -5.58
N ASN A 286 -28.66 8.06 -6.48
CA ASN A 286 -27.70 9.15 -6.25
C ASN A 286 -27.86 10.35 -7.18
N TYR A 287 -28.91 10.39 -8.04
CA TYR A 287 -29.05 11.38 -9.10
C TYR A 287 -28.95 12.82 -8.60
N SER A 288 -29.54 13.12 -7.44
CA SER A 288 -29.55 14.47 -6.84
C SER A 288 -28.19 14.87 -6.23
N GLN A 289 -27.23 13.94 -6.09
CA GLN A 289 -25.95 14.16 -5.44
C GLN A 289 -24.73 13.72 -6.29
N ILE A 290 -24.96 13.23 -7.51
CA ILE A 290 -23.91 12.70 -8.40
C ILE A 290 -22.82 13.74 -8.74
N TYR A 291 -23.16 15.04 -8.64
CA TYR A 291 -22.23 16.14 -8.83
C TYR A 291 -21.22 16.27 -7.67
N LYS A 292 -21.50 15.67 -6.50
CA LYS A 292 -20.59 15.68 -5.36
C LYS A 292 -19.44 14.71 -5.60
N PRO A 293 -18.15 15.14 -5.50
CA PRO A 293 -17.02 14.28 -5.81
C PRO A 293 -16.97 12.97 -5.02
N LEU A 294 -17.33 12.98 -3.74
CA LEU A 294 -17.36 11.78 -2.90
C LEU A 294 -18.38 10.75 -3.39
N VAL A 295 -19.59 11.21 -3.74
CA VAL A 295 -20.61 10.34 -4.31
C VAL A 295 -20.16 9.80 -5.68
N ALA A 296 -19.50 10.64 -6.49
CA ALA A 296 -18.93 10.17 -7.75
C ALA A 296 -17.84 9.10 -7.54
N LEU A 297 -17.02 9.18 -6.48
CA LEU A 297 -16.05 8.14 -6.14
C LEU A 297 -16.71 6.78 -5.84
N ASP A 298 -17.88 6.76 -5.19
CA ASP A 298 -18.63 5.52 -4.94
C ASP A 298 -19.05 4.82 -6.24
N PHE A 299 -19.25 5.59 -7.32
CA PHE A 299 -19.50 5.01 -8.64
C PHE A 299 -18.26 4.27 -9.18
N PHE A 300 -17.07 4.80 -8.97
CA PHE A 300 -15.83 4.11 -9.35
C PHE A 300 -15.57 2.87 -8.49
N ALA A 301 -15.94 2.89 -7.21
CA ALA A 301 -15.94 1.71 -6.36
C ALA A 301 -16.88 0.63 -6.90
N LEU A 302 -18.11 1.00 -7.33
CA LEU A 302 -19.04 0.09 -7.99
C LEU A 302 -18.42 -0.54 -9.26
N LEU A 303 -17.82 0.27 -10.15
CA LEU A 303 -17.18 -0.24 -11.37
C LEU A 303 -16.03 -1.21 -11.04
N GLY A 304 -15.21 -0.91 -10.05
CA GLY A 304 -14.16 -1.79 -9.56
C GLY A 304 -14.72 -3.12 -9.04
N SER A 305 -15.76 -3.07 -8.23
CA SER A 305 -16.43 -4.26 -7.67
C SER A 305 -17.10 -5.11 -8.76
N LEU A 306 -17.69 -4.50 -9.79
CA LEU A 306 -18.25 -5.21 -10.94
C LEU A 306 -17.16 -5.88 -11.79
N HIS A 307 -15.97 -5.27 -11.87
CA HIS A 307 -14.84 -5.82 -12.62
C HIS A 307 -14.12 -6.94 -11.84
N SER A 308 -14.13 -6.90 -10.52
CA SER A 308 -13.35 -7.78 -9.65
C SER A 308 -13.49 -9.29 -9.96
N PRO A 309 -14.69 -9.88 -10.17
CA PRO A 309 -14.83 -11.30 -10.50
C PRO A 309 -14.10 -11.66 -11.80
N TYR A 310 -14.16 -10.80 -12.82
CA TYR A 310 -13.47 -11.01 -14.10
C TYR A 310 -11.96 -10.91 -13.94
N PHE A 311 -11.49 -9.95 -13.14
CA PHE A 311 -10.08 -9.78 -12.84
C PHE A 311 -9.50 -10.99 -12.11
N VAL A 312 -10.23 -11.55 -11.12
CA VAL A 312 -9.85 -12.79 -10.42
C VAL A 312 -9.78 -13.97 -11.39
N ALA A 313 -10.76 -14.10 -12.27
CA ALA A 313 -10.87 -15.21 -13.21
C ALA A 313 -9.98 -15.03 -14.47
N ASN A 314 -9.24 -13.95 -14.57
CA ASN A 314 -8.47 -13.56 -15.76
C ASN A 314 -9.33 -13.60 -17.04
N ARG A 315 -10.54 -13.02 -16.97
CA ARG A 315 -11.53 -12.95 -18.06
C ARG A 315 -11.81 -11.50 -18.43
N ASN A 316 -12.15 -11.27 -19.69
CA ASN A 316 -12.62 -9.97 -20.14
C ASN A 316 -13.99 -9.66 -19.54
N PRO A 317 -14.19 -8.46 -18.96
CA PRO A 317 -15.51 -8.04 -18.54
C PRO A 317 -16.42 -7.74 -19.74
N PRO A 318 -17.77 -7.71 -19.56
CA PRO A 318 -18.71 -7.44 -20.64
C PRO A 318 -18.46 -6.07 -21.30
N ALA A 319 -18.89 -5.94 -22.56
CA ALA A 319 -18.58 -4.78 -23.39
C ALA A 319 -18.98 -3.45 -22.73
N LEU A 320 -20.16 -3.37 -22.12
CA LEU A 320 -20.62 -2.16 -21.45
C LEU A 320 -19.68 -1.76 -20.30
N LEU A 321 -19.23 -2.72 -19.49
CA LEU A 321 -18.30 -2.44 -18.39
C LEU A 321 -16.94 -1.99 -18.92
N ARG A 322 -16.45 -2.60 -20.00
CA ARG A 322 -15.20 -2.17 -20.67
C ARG A 322 -15.29 -0.72 -21.16
N VAL A 323 -16.42 -0.33 -21.76
CA VAL A 323 -16.65 1.07 -22.20
C VAL A 323 -16.60 2.01 -20.99
N PHE A 324 -17.28 1.69 -19.89
CA PHE A 324 -17.24 2.52 -18.69
C PHE A 324 -15.83 2.65 -18.12
N ILE A 325 -15.08 1.55 -18.04
CA ILE A 325 -13.69 1.57 -17.55
C ILE A 325 -12.83 2.46 -18.46
N TYR A 326 -12.89 2.25 -19.75
CA TYR A 326 -12.08 3.01 -20.71
C TYR A 326 -12.40 4.51 -20.68
N VAL A 327 -13.69 4.89 -20.76
CA VAL A 327 -14.12 6.29 -20.88
C VAL A 327 -14.01 7.02 -19.53
N LEU A 328 -14.49 6.41 -18.45
CA LEU A 328 -14.67 7.11 -17.18
C LEU A 328 -13.45 6.97 -16.26
N VAL A 329 -12.87 5.78 -16.18
CA VAL A 329 -11.68 5.55 -15.33
C VAL A 329 -10.42 6.00 -16.07
N GLY A 330 -10.34 5.76 -17.38
CA GLY A 330 -9.15 5.96 -18.19
C GLY A 330 -8.09 4.88 -17.93
N ASP A 331 -8.55 3.66 -17.66
CA ASP A 331 -7.73 2.44 -17.54
C ASP A 331 -7.90 1.63 -18.85
N LYS A 332 -6.77 1.17 -19.44
CA LYS A 332 -6.76 0.47 -20.74
C LYS A 332 -6.79 -1.04 -20.55
#